data_b73c2e7a28ff9a179f95c319966f3e80
#
_entry.id   b73c2e7a28ff9a179f95c319966f3e80
#
_cell.length_a   1.000
_cell.length_b   1.000
_cell.length_c   1.000
_cell.angle_alpha   90.00
_cell.angle_beta   90.00
_cell.angle_gamma   90.00
#
_symmetry.space_group_name_H-M   'P 1'
#
loop_
_entity.id
_entity.type
_entity.pdbx_description
1 polymer ?
#
loop_
_entity_poly.entity_id
_entity_poly.type
_entity_poly.pdbx_seq_one_letter_code
_entity_poly.pdbx_strand_id
1 'polypeptide(L)'
;MGASNLHTPFSTPALKVCGMRDPENIRAVAAIKPNYMGFIFWEPSKRFIQNPIPEIDPNVQKIGVFVKATPNFILKTIQENDLQGVQLHGGETAQDCKVLRDALDKEVGLSKPSLVIIKAFSVADQFDFSSLAAYEAYCDYFLFDTKGKLPGGNGYTFSWKLLSAYPSNTPYFLSGGIG
;
A
#
# COMPACT_ATOMS: atom_id res chain seq x y z
N MET A 1 19.11 5.39 -22.60
CA MET A 1 17.87 4.72 -23.02
C MET A 1 17.40 3.96 -21.79
N GLY A 2 16.52 4.58 -21.01
CA GLY A 2 16.01 4.02 -19.76
C GLY A 2 14.99 2.94 -20.06
N ALA A 3 15.24 1.72 -19.55
CA ALA A 3 14.23 0.68 -19.53
C ALA A 3 13.18 1.09 -18.50
N SER A 4 12.05 1.61 -18.96
CA SER A 4 10.84 1.74 -18.18
C SER A 4 10.39 0.34 -17.79
N ASN A 5 10.51 -0.01 -16.52
CA ASN A 5 9.79 -1.16 -15.95
C ASN A 5 8.29 -0.86 -16.04
N LEU A 6 7.73 -1.16 -17.20
CA LEU A 6 6.29 -1.25 -17.38
C LEU A 6 5.79 -2.37 -16.45
N HIS A 7 5.26 -1.99 -15.30
CA HIS A 7 4.32 -2.86 -14.62
C HIS A 7 3.18 -3.08 -15.61
N THR A 8 3.18 -4.23 -16.30
CA THR A 8 2.05 -4.61 -17.15
C THR A 8 0.81 -4.56 -16.26
N PRO A 9 -0.21 -3.78 -16.64
CA PRO A 9 -1.46 -3.79 -15.89
C PRO A 9 -1.94 -5.24 -15.86
N PHE A 10 -2.22 -5.76 -14.66
CA PHE A 10 -2.76 -7.12 -14.53
C PHE A 10 -3.97 -7.24 -15.45
N SER A 11 -3.99 -8.24 -16.31
CA SER A 11 -5.18 -8.57 -17.13
C SER A 11 -6.35 -9.04 -16.25
N THR A 12 -6.05 -9.36 -14.98
CA THR A 12 -6.99 -9.75 -13.92
C THR A 12 -6.77 -8.86 -12.69
N PRO A 13 -7.82 -8.53 -11.92
CA PRO A 13 -7.69 -7.76 -10.69
C PRO A 13 -6.70 -8.41 -9.73
N ALA A 14 -5.78 -7.62 -9.17
CA ALA A 14 -4.86 -8.09 -8.15
C ALA A 14 -5.53 -8.11 -6.77
N LEU A 15 -5.29 -9.16 -6.00
CA LEU A 15 -5.80 -9.31 -4.64
C LEU A 15 -4.73 -8.87 -3.63
N LYS A 16 -5.12 -7.96 -2.73
CA LYS A 16 -4.33 -7.58 -1.55
C LYS A 16 -5.12 -7.90 -0.27
N VAL A 17 -4.56 -8.75 0.60
CA VAL A 17 -5.12 -9.03 1.93
C VAL A 17 -4.32 -8.26 2.97
N CYS A 18 -4.98 -7.43 3.79
CA CYS A 18 -4.32 -6.46 4.65
C CYS A 18 -4.66 -6.61 6.13
N GLY A 19 -3.66 -6.33 6.99
CA GLY A 19 -3.81 -6.38 8.44
C GLY A 19 -3.55 -7.77 9.02
N MET A 20 -2.69 -8.52 8.36
CA MET A 20 -2.21 -9.82 8.82
C MET A 20 -1.29 -9.65 10.04
N ARG A 21 -1.48 -10.47 11.09
CA ARG A 21 -0.67 -10.39 12.32
C ARG A 21 -0.41 -11.74 13.00
N ASP A 22 -1.32 -12.68 12.84
CA ASP A 22 -1.20 -14.02 13.43
C ASP A 22 -0.43 -14.94 12.49
N PRO A 23 0.65 -15.62 12.94
CA PRO A 23 1.50 -16.42 12.06
C PRO A 23 0.80 -17.59 11.37
N GLU A 24 -0.17 -18.23 12.01
CA GLU A 24 -0.92 -19.34 11.42
C GLU A 24 -1.86 -18.82 10.33
N ASN A 25 -2.57 -17.73 10.63
CA ASN A 25 -3.43 -17.07 9.66
C ASN A 25 -2.62 -16.50 8.47
N ILE A 26 -1.42 -15.95 8.71
CA ILE A 26 -0.52 -15.50 7.64
C ILE A 26 -0.22 -16.65 6.70
N ARG A 27 0.17 -17.83 7.21
CA ARG A 27 0.47 -19.01 6.37
C ARG A 27 -0.77 -19.51 5.61
N ALA A 28 -1.93 -19.56 6.27
CA ALA A 28 -3.19 -19.98 5.66
C ALA A 28 -3.60 -19.05 4.51
N VAL A 29 -3.49 -17.74 4.70
CA VAL A 29 -3.80 -16.76 3.64
C VAL A 29 -2.73 -16.78 2.55
N ALA A 30 -1.45 -16.93 2.87
CA ALA A 30 -0.40 -17.06 1.87
C ALA A 30 -0.59 -18.28 0.95
N ALA A 31 -1.18 -19.37 1.46
CA ALA A 31 -1.47 -20.57 0.68
C ALA A 31 -2.47 -20.35 -0.45
N ILE A 32 -3.35 -19.36 -0.36
CA ILE A 32 -4.26 -18.97 -1.46
C ILE A 32 -3.60 -18.01 -2.48
N LYS A 33 -2.31 -17.69 -2.27
CA LYS A 33 -1.46 -16.92 -3.18
C LYS A 33 -2.06 -15.57 -3.60
N PRO A 34 -2.43 -14.68 -2.67
CA PRO A 34 -2.78 -13.31 -3.03
C PRO A 34 -1.55 -12.62 -3.64
N ASN A 35 -1.76 -11.60 -4.49
CA ASN A 35 -0.65 -10.84 -5.05
C ASN A 35 0.12 -10.08 -3.96
N TYR A 36 -0.60 -9.56 -2.95
CA TYR A 36 -0.04 -8.75 -1.88
C TYR A 36 -0.60 -9.16 -0.51
N MET A 37 0.27 -9.11 0.51
CA MET A 37 -0.14 -9.19 1.92
C MET A 37 0.34 -7.95 2.67
N GLY A 38 -0.57 -7.29 3.41
CA GLY A 38 -0.30 -6.07 4.16
C GLY A 38 -0.09 -6.34 5.65
N PHE A 39 0.99 -5.78 6.21
CA PHE A 39 1.38 -5.88 7.61
C PHE A 39 1.42 -4.48 8.23
N ILE A 40 0.69 -4.23 9.31
CA ILE A 40 0.51 -2.89 9.85
C ILE A 40 1.58 -2.61 10.92
N PHE A 41 2.42 -1.62 10.65
CA PHE A 41 3.47 -1.12 11.56
C PHE A 41 3.05 0.23 12.18
N TRP A 42 1.85 0.24 12.76
CA TRP A 42 1.28 1.39 13.48
C TRP A 42 0.62 0.90 14.78
N GLU A 43 1.28 1.14 15.91
CA GLU A 43 0.91 0.59 17.23
C GLU A 43 -0.55 0.84 17.64
N PRO A 44 -1.17 2.02 17.36
CA PRO A 44 -2.56 2.22 17.73
C PRO A 44 -3.55 1.32 17.00
N SER A 45 -3.13 0.62 15.95
CA SER A 45 -4.00 -0.33 15.23
C SER A 45 -4.22 -1.60 16.02
N LYS A 46 -5.48 -2.04 16.12
CA LYS A 46 -5.82 -3.38 16.64
C LYS A 46 -5.20 -4.52 15.83
N ARG A 47 -4.75 -4.23 14.61
CA ARG A 47 -4.09 -5.17 13.68
C ARG A 47 -2.59 -4.90 13.56
N PHE A 48 -2.01 -4.20 14.52
CA PHE A 48 -0.56 -4.00 14.59
C PHE A 48 0.15 -5.35 14.68
N ILE A 49 1.19 -5.55 13.84
CA ILE A 49 1.98 -6.77 13.86
C ILE A 49 2.98 -6.73 15.01
N GLN A 50 2.94 -7.73 15.88
CA GLN A 50 3.82 -7.86 17.04
C GLN A 50 4.82 -9.00 16.89
N ASN A 51 4.50 -9.99 16.06
CA ASN A 51 5.34 -11.16 15.82
C ASN A 51 6.11 -11.01 14.51
N PRO A 52 7.28 -11.65 14.39
CA PRO A 52 7.97 -11.75 13.11
C PRO A 52 7.06 -12.32 12.02
N ILE A 53 7.16 -11.76 10.81
CA ILE A 53 6.44 -12.29 9.66
C ILE A 53 7.04 -13.66 9.32
N PRO A 54 6.25 -14.74 9.30
CA PRO A 54 6.75 -16.05 8.91
C PRO A 54 7.18 -16.07 7.45
N GLU A 55 8.02 -17.02 7.11
CA GLU A 55 8.36 -17.28 5.71
C GLU A 55 7.10 -17.69 4.93
N ILE A 56 6.87 -17.06 3.78
CA ILE A 56 5.74 -17.29 2.88
C ILE A 56 6.24 -17.41 1.44
N ASP A 57 5.36 -17.85 0.52
CA ASP A 57 5.66 -17.92 -0.91
C ASP A 57 6.26 -16.59 -1.42
N PRO A 58 7.47 -16.57 -2.01
CA PRO A 58 8.15 -15.36 -2.46
C PRO A 58 7.40 -14.61 -3.58
N ASN A 59 6.42 -15.25 -4.22
CA ASN A 59 5.56 -14.57 -5.19
C ASN A 59 4.48 -13.69 -4.52
N VAL A 60 4.24 -13.85 -3.21
CA VAL A 60 3.34 -13.00 -2.44
C VAL A 60 4.11 -11.78 -1.92
N GLN A 61 3.84 -10.61 -2.45
CA GLN A 61 4.55 -9.40 -2.06
C GLN A 61 4.10 -8.90 -0.69
N LYS A 62 5.07 -8.71 0.22
CA LYS A 62 4.86 -8.17 1.57
C LYS A 62 4.86 -6.65 1.53
N ILE A 63 3.76 -6.03 1.96
CA ILE A 63 3.57 -4.57 1.98
C ILE A 63 3.47 -4.11 3.43
N GLY A 64 4.42 -3.28 3.87
CA GLY A 64 4.34 -2.60 5.17
C GLY A 64 3.34 -1.44 5.13
N VAL A 65 2.42 -1.38 6.09
CA VAL A 65 1.45 -0.29 6.19
C VAL A 65 1.86 0.64 7.34
N PHE A 66 2.01 1.92 7.02
CA PHE A 66 2.53 2.95 7.92
C PHE A 66 1.57 4.14 8.00
N VAL A 67 1.58 4.82 9.15
CA VAL A 67 0.82 6.05 9.40
C VAL A 67 1.78 7.09 9.97
N LYS A 68 2.08 8.14 9.22
CA LYS A 68 2.98 9.24 9.61
C LYS A 68 4.35 8.78 10.16
N ALA A 69 4.87 7.68 9.63
CA ALA A 69 6.16 7.15 10.03
C ALA A 69 7.31 7.92 9.37
N THR A 70 8.45 8.00 10.06
CA THR A 70 9.65 8.61 9.48
C THR A 70 10.27 7.72 8.40
N PRO A 71 10.93 8.27 7.37
CA PRO A 71 11.62 7.48 6.35
C PRO A 71 12.62 6.47 6.94
N ASN A 72 13.38 6.86 7.96
CA ASN A 72 14.35 5.96 8.62
C ASN A 72 13.67 4.76 9.28
N PHE A 73 12.51 4.95 9.92
CA PHE A 73 11.76 3.85 10.50
C PHE A 73 11.22 2.92 9.41
N ILE A 74 10.71 3.48 8.30
CA ILE A 74 10.21 2.71 7.15
C ILE A 74 11.36 1.88 6.55
N LEU A 75 12.51 2.48 6.26
CA LEU A 75 13.69 1.79 5.69
C LEU A 75 14.15 0.64 6.58
N LYS A 76 14.29 0.89 7.88
CA LYS A 76 14.65 -0.15 8.85
C LYS A 76 13.64 -1.30 8.83
N THR A 77 12.34 -1.00 8.86
CA THR A 77 11.28 -2.00 8.85
C THR A 77 11.27 -2.83 7.57
N ILE A 78 11.55 -2.20 6.42
CA ILE A 78 11.69 -2.89 5.12
C ILE A 78 12.82 -3.93 5.20
N GLN A 79 13.99 -3.55 5.71
CA GLN A 79 15.14 -4.45 5.82
C GLN A 79 14.89 -5.60 6.79
N GLU A 80 14.34 -5.30 7.98
CA GLU A 80 14.08 -6.31 9.02
C GLU A 80 13.02 -7.35 8.64
N ASN A 81 12.06 -6.98 7.76
CA ASN A 81 10.94 -7.83 7.38
C ASN A 81 10.95 -8.26 5.91
N ASP A 82 11.98 -7.89 5.17
CA ASP A 82 12.11 -8.15 3.73
C ASP A 82 10.82 -7.75 2.99
N LEU A 83 10.41 -6.47 3.11
CA LEU A 83 9.20 -5.95 2.47
C LEU A 83 9.51 -5.57 1.01
N GLN A 84 8.53 -5.79 0.11
CA GLN A 84 8.62 -5.43 -1.30
C GLN A 84 7.91 -4.11 -1.61
N GLY A 85 7.27 -3.50 -0.61
CA GLY A 85 6.65 -2.20 -0.78
C GLY A 85 6.09 -1.63 0.52
N VAL A 86 5.64 -0.40 0.43
CA VAL A 86 5.07 0.35 1.53
C VAL A 86 3.71 0.92 1.15
N GLN A 87 2.80 0.97 2.12
CA GLN A 87 1.54 1.68 2.00
C GLN A 87 1.51 2.80 3.04
N LEU A 88 1.41 4.03 2.58
CA LEU A 88 1.26 5.23 3.39
C LEU A 88 -0.24 5.46 3.63
N HIS A 89 -0.71 5.20 4.84
CA HIS A 89 -2.15 5.18 5.19
C HIS A 89 -2.55 6.31 6.15
N GLY A 90 -1.72 7.32 6.28
CA GLY A 90 -1.99 8.51 7.07
C GLY A 90 -2.23 9.74 6.21
N GLY A 91 -2.01 10.92 6.81
CA GLY A 91 -2.08 12.21 6.12
C GLY A 91 -0.76 12.62 5.48
N GLU A 92 0.04 11.66 4.96
CA GLU A 92 1.30 11.97 4.28
C GLU A 92 1.04 12.82 3.04
N THR A 93 1.79 13.90 2.91
CA THR A 93 1.73 14.82 1.77
C THR A 93 2.51 14.27 0.56
N ALA A 94 2.33 14.88 -0.61
CA ALA A 94 3.14 14.55 -1.78
C ALA A 94 4.65 14.78 -1.53
N GLN A 95 4.99 15.78 -0.71
CA GLN A 95 6.38 16.02 -0.31
C GLN A 95 6.92 14.88 0.57
N ASP A 96 6.11 14.33 1.48
CA ASP A 96 6.50 13.17 2.29
C ASP A 96 6.73 11.94 1.41
N CYS A 97 5.86 11.73 0.40
CA CYS A 97 6.01 10.65 -0.59
C CYS A 97 7.30 10.83 -1.41
N LYS A 98 7.62 12.06 -1.82
CA LYS A 98 8.88 12.38 -2.50
C LYS A 98 10.09 12.04 -1.65
N VAL A 99 10.11 12.52 -0.40
CA VAL A 99 11.23 12.26 0.53
C VAL A 99 11.44 10.76 0.74
N LEU A 100 10.35 10.00 0.87
CA LEU A 100 10.44 8.54 0.99
C LEU A 100 10.96 7.91 -0.31
N ARG A 101 10.47 8.32 -1.49
CA ARG A 101 10.93 7.80 -2.78
C ARG A 101 12.43 8.04 -2.93
N ASP A 102 12.89 9.27 -2.69
CA ASP A 102 14.31 9.63 -2.77
C ASP A 102 15.18 8.79 -1.81
N ALA A 103 14.65 8.47 -0.62
CA ALA A 103 15.34 7.63 0.35
C ALA A 103 15.41 6.16 -0.09
N LEU A 104 14.31 5.61 -0.60
CA LEU A 104 14.25 4.24 -1.13
C LEU A 104 15.17 4.04 -2.33
N ASP A 105 15.19 4.98 -3.25
CA ASP A 105 16.03 4.91 -4.45
C ASP A 105 17.54 4.95 -4.14
N LYS A 106 17.91 5.64 -3.05
CA LYS A 106 19.31 5.64 -2.55
C LYS A 106 19.72 4.31 -1.92
N GLU A 107 18.83 3.70 -1.13
CA GLU A 107 19.11 2.45 -0.40
C GLU A 107 19.12 1.23 -1.30
N VAL A 108 18.19 1.16 -2.27
CA VAL A 108 18.00 -0.02 -3.10
C VAL A 108 19.10 -0.18 -4.15
N GLY A 109 19.74 0.94 -4.58
CA GLY A 109 20.71 0.94 -5.65
C GLY A 109 20.14 0.38 -6.98
N LEU A 110 20.96 0.33 -8.02
CA LEU A 110 20.55 -0.12 -9.37
C LEU A 110 20.32 -1.64 -9.51
N SER A 111 20.51 -2.40 -8.42
CA SER A 111 20.57 -3.89 -8.46
C SER A 111 19.31 -4.61 -7.98
N LYS A 112 18.34 -3.90 -7.40
CA LYS A 112 17.08 -4.50 -6.92
C LYS A 112 15.88 -3.85 -7.61
N PRO A 113 14.74 -4.58 -7.72
CA PRO A 113 13.51 -3.97 -8.19
C PRO A 113 13.11 -2.82 -7.28
N SER A 114 12.62 -1.73 -7.88
CA SER A 114 12.10 -0.58 -7.14
C SER A 114 11.01 -1.00 -6.16
N LEU A 115 11.12 -0.53 -4.92
CA LEU A 115 10.11 -0.77 -3.89
C LEU A 115 8.81 -0.02 -4.23
N VAL A 116 7.70 -0.72 -4.11
CA VAL A 116 6.38 -0.15 -4.43
C VAL A 116 5.94 0.82 -3.34
N ILE A 117 5.47 2.01 -3.74
CA ILE A 117 4.79 2.97 -2.86
C ILE A 117 3.30 3.03 -3.21
N ILE A 118 2.46 2.68 -2.25
CA ILE A 118 1.01 2.79 -2.31
C ILE A 118 0.58 3.96 -1.43
N LYS A 119 -0.09 4.99 -1.97
CA LYS A 119 -0.67 6.07 -1.15
C LYS A 119 -2.16 5.86 -0.96
N ALA A 120 -2.59 5.74 0.29
CA ALA A 120 -3.99 5.60 0.63
C ALA A 120 -4.67 6.96 0.79
N PHE A 121 -5.88 7.07 0.24
CA PHE A 121 -6.77 8.21 0.35
C PHE A 121 -8.12 7.77 0.91
N SER A 122 -8.61 8.49 1.92
CA SER A 122 -9.93 8.26 2.47
C SER A 122 -10.98 8.95 1.61
N VAL A 123 -11.89 8.18 1.04
CA VAL A 123 -12.95 8.64 0.14
C VAL A 123 -14.30 8.60 0.85
N ALA A 124 -15.06 9.69 0.73
CA ALA A 124 -16.45 9.80 1.14
C ALA A 124 -17.37 9.90 -0.11
N ASP A 125 -18.53 10.52 0.03
CA ASP A 125 -19.46 10.74 -1.08
C ASP A 125 -18.92 11.67 -2.17
N GLN A 126 -17.86 12.43 -1.85
CA GLN A 126 -17.16 13.32 -2.75
C GLN A 126 -15.65 13.18 -2.53
N PHE A 127 -14.88 13.29 -3.60
CA PHE A 127 -13.43 13.30 -3.56
C PHE A 127 -12.87 14.19 -4.67
N ASP A 128 -11.93 15.08 -4.32
CA ASP A 128 -11.24 15.92 -5.30
C ASP A 128 -10.05 15.16 -5.92
N PHE A 129 -10.28 14.57 -7.08
CA PHE A 129 -9.25 13.84 -7.82
C PHE A 129 -8.12 14.74 -8.33
N SER A 130 -8.30 16.07 -8.42
CA SER A 130 -7.23 16.98 -8.87
C SER A 130 -6.05 16.99 -7.90
N SER A 131 -6.31 16.68 -6.62
CA SER A 131 -5.28 16.55 -5.58
C SER A 131 -4.28 15.44 -5.82
N LEU A 132 -4.62 14.43 -6.62
CA LEU A 132 -3.79 13.25 -6.87
C LEU A 132 -2.57 13.54 -7.74
N ALA A 133 -2.67 14.53 -8.63
CA ALA A 133 -1.60 14.87 -9.58
C ALA A 133 -0.26 15.15 -8.88
N ALA A 134 -0.29 15.71 -7.67
CA ALA A 134 0.93 15.97 -6.88
C ALA A 134 1.66 14.70 -6.42
N TYR A 135 0.98 13.55 -6.37
CA TYR A 135 1.52 12.27 -5.88
C TYR A 135 1.98 11.33 -6.98
N GLU A 136 1.53 11.52 -8.23
CA GLU A 136 1.76 10.59 -9.35
C GLU A 136 3.23 10.32 -9.64
N ALA A 137 4.10 11.32 -9.45
CA ALA A 137 5.54 11.17 -9.67
C ALA A 137 6.24 10.31 -8.60
N TYR A 138 5.61 10.05 -7.46
CA TYR A 138 6.25 9.43 -6.29
C TYR A 138 5.59 8.12 -5.85
N CYS A 139 4.37 7.84 -6.31
CA CYS A 139 3.59 6.69 -5.91
C CYS A 139 3.31 5.79 -7.12
N ASP A 140 3.47 4.48 -6.95
CA ASP A 140 3.20 3.49 -7.99
C ASP A 140 1.72 3.13 -8.06
N TYR A 141 1.03 3.23 -6.92
CA TYR A 141 -0.40 2.96 -6.79
C TYR A 141 -1.06 3.96 -5.86
N PHE A 142 -2.33 4.22 -6.11
CA PHE A 142 -3.23 4.80 -5.13
C PHE A 142 -4.07 3.70 -4.47
N LEU A 143 -4.57 3.97 -3.28
CA LEU A 143 -5.56 3.10 -2.63
C LEU A 143 -6.70 3.99 -2.15
N PHE A 144 -7.91 3.73 -2.64
CA PHE A 144 -9.11 4.42 -2.20
C PHE A 144 -9.80 3.58 -1.12
N ASP A 145 -9.78 4.12 0.10
CA ASP A 145 -10.41 3.48 1.27
C ASP A 145 -11.65 4.26 1.68
N THR A 146 -12.71 3.55 2.04
CA THR A 146 -13.95 4.19 2.47
C THR A 146 -13.70 4.99 3.76
N LYS A 147 -14.07 6.27 3.76
CA LYS A 147 -13.98 7.12 4.95
C LYS A 147 -14.97 6.64 6.00
N GLY A 148 -14.48 5.90 6.97
CA GLY A 148 -15.25 5.50 8.15
C GLY A 148 -15.08 6.45 9.32
N LYS A 149 -15.92 6.30 10.36
CA LYS A 149 -15.76 7.04 11.63
C LYS A 149 -14.50 6.63 12.39
N LEU A 150 -13.96 5.43 12.10
CA LEU A 150 -12.73 4.88 12.69
C LEU A 150 -11.78 4.43 11.57
N PRO A 151 -10.47 4.44 11.80
CA PRO A 151 -9.52 3.88 10.86
C PRO A 151 -9.74 2.37 10.66
N GLY A 152 -10.23 1.97 9.49
CA GLY A 152 -10.40 0.58 9.04
C GLY A 152 -11.66 -0.14 9.50
N GLY A 153 -12.26 -0.93 8.59
CA GLY A 153 -13.29 -1.93 8.93
C GLY A 153 -14.67 -1.41 9.31
N ASN A 154 -15.13 -0.31 8.72
CA ASN A 154 -16.39 0.35 9.12
C ASN A 154 -17.66 -0.20 8.45
N GLY A 155 -17.56 -1.14 7.51
CA GLY A 155 -18.72 -1.73 6.82
C GLY A 155 -19.53 -0.79 5.89
N TYR A 156 -19.08 0.45 5.73
CA TYR A 156 -19.68 1.41 4.79
C TYR A 156 -18.93 1.38 3.46
N THR A 157 -19.66 1.52 2.35
CA THR A 157 -19.10 1.67 1.01
C THR A 157 -19.31 3.09 0.54
N PHE A 158 -18.30 3.69 -0.10
CA PHE A 158 -18.55 4.86 -0.93
C PHE A 158 -19.09 4.41 -2.30
N SER A 159 -19.78 5.29 -3.01
CA SER A 159 -20.27 4.96 -4.35
C SER A 159 -19.09 4.83 -5.33
N TRP A 160 -18.80 3.62 -5.79
CA TRP A 160 -17.76 3.37 -6.79
C TRP A 160 -18.01 4.09 -8.13
N LYS A 161 -19.22 4.60 -8.36
CA LYS A 161 -19.52 5.50 -9.49
C LYS A 161 -18.64 6.75 -9.48
N LEU A 162 -18.16 7.17 -8.30
CA LEU A 162 -17.22 8.28 -8.18
C LEU A 162 -15.93 8.04 -8.98
N LEU A 163 -15.48 6.79 -9.04
CA LEU A 163 -14.26 6.41 -9.75
C LEU A 163 -14.38 6.52 -11.28
N SER A 164 -15.57 6.64 -11.84
CA SER A 164 -15.73 6.93 -13.28
C SER A 164 -15.15 8.29 -13.68
N ALA A 165 -14.97 9.19 -12.70
CA ALA A 165 -14.33 10.50 -12.88
C ALA A 165 -12.82 10.50 -12.54
N TYR A 166 -12.23 9.34 -12.26
CA TYR A 166 -10.79 9.22 -11.97
C TYR A 166 -9.94 9.57 -13.21
N PRO A 167 -9.14 10.66 -13.17
CA PRO A 167 -8.50 11.19 -14.36
C PRO A 167 -7.07 10.66 -14.59
N SER A 168 -6.51 9.96 -13.61
CA SER A 168 -5.10 9.55 -13.63
C SER A 168 -4.90 8.19 -14.30
N ASN A 169 -3.70 7.97 -14.83
CA ASN A 169 -3.25 6.65 -15.30
C ASN A 169 -2.58 5.82 -14.20
N THR A 170 -2.35 6.37 -13.01
CA THR A 170 -1.80 5.63 -11.88
C THR A 170 -2.77 4.52 -11.47
N PRO A 171 -2.36 3.25 -11.46
CA PRO A 171 -3.24 2.17 -11.07
C PRO A 171 -3.65 2.30 -9.59
N TYR A 172 -4.80 1.72 -9.23
CA TYR A 172 -5.31 1.86 -7.88
C TYR A 172 -5.88 0.57 -7.30
N PHE A 173 -5.87 0.51 -5.97
CA PHE A 173 -6.59 -0.47 -5.17
C PHE A 173 -7.88 0.13 -4.65
N LEU A 174 -8.90 -0.71 -4.49
CA LEU A 174 -10.12 -0.40 -3.76
C LEU A 174 -10.10 -1.11 -2.42
N SER A 175 -10.53 -0.41 -1.37
CA SER A 175 -10.65 -0.93 -0.02
C SER A 175 -11.94 -0.44 0.63
N GLY A 176 -12.45 -1.24 1.58
CA GLY A 176 -13.69 -0.93 2.29
C GLY A 176 -14.95 -1.41 1.55
N GLY A 177 -15.72 -2.29 2.22
CA GLY A 177 -17.00 -2.76 1.74
C GLY A 177 -16.97 -3.65 0.50
N ILE A 178 -15.86 -4.32 0.26
CA ILE A 178 -15.75 -5.39 -0.74
C ILE A 178 -16.27 -6.66 -0.09
N GLY A 179 -17.45 -7.13 -0.52
CA GLY A 179 -18.13 -8.34 -0.02
C GLY A 179 -19.30 -8.70 -0.88
#